data_1b70b9b2dd17997d5d77528730419178
#
_entry.id   1b70b9b2dd17997d5d77528730419178
#
_cell.length_a   1.000
_cell.length_b   1.000
_cell.length_c   1.000
_cell.angle_alpha   90.00
_cell.angle_beta   90.00
_cell.angle_gamma   90.00
#
_symmetry.space_group_name_H-M   'P 1'
#
loop_
_entity.id
_entity.type
_entity.pdbx_description
1 polymer ?
#
loop_
_entity_poly.entity_id
_entity_poly.type
_entity_poly.pdbx_seq_one_letter_code
_entity_poly.pdbx_strand_id
1 'polypeptide(L)'
;KSYGSVFLEETDKPLPEKIDQRTRYAFFSTLATGGKSLIKSCKDLHLSRFICYKTLKPEFANDEIEQQRLIREARVTAMLQHPNTVPTYELGRDTKGNPYFTMKLVHGYTLREILDYRERYDLTQLMKLLTQVAYALKYAHSHGVAHRDIKPENILAGPYGEVLVLDWGLAKVWHPDGSAVEDVDVESPDIDDITLTGQGKVQGTVHYMSPEQINKDPSIDSRTDIYS
;
A
#
# COMPACT_ATOMS: atom_id res chain seq x y z
N LYS A 1 -4.27 8.88 17.66
CA LYS A 1 -5.38 7.97 17.32
C LYS A 1 -5.24 6.72 18.19
N SER A 2 -6.24 6.41 19.02
CA SER A 2 -6.20 5.23 19.90
C SER A 2 -6.64 3.98 19.12
N TYR A 3 -6.01 2.84 19.41
CA TYR A 3 -6.54 1.53 19.01
C TYR A 3 -7.87 1.29 19.74
N GLY A 4 -8.83 0.68 19.04
CA GLY A 4 -10.10 0.31 19.66
C GLY A 4 -9.88 -0.70 20.78
N SER A 5 -10.64 -0.56 21.86
CA SER A 5 -10.67 -1.57 22.92
C SER A 5 -11.26 -2.88 22.43
N VAL A 6 -10.80 -3.99 22.99
CA VAL A 6 -11.42 -5.32 22.77
C VAL A 6 -12.54 -5.49 23.79
N PHE A 7 -13.75 -5.77 23.32
CA PHE A 7 -14.92 -5.98 24.18
C PHE A 7 -15.33 -7.45 24.15
N LEU A 8 -15.59 -8.03 25.31
CA LEU A 8 -15.97 -9.43 25.45
C LEU A 8 -17.28 -9.76 24.72
N GLU A 9 -18.25 -8.83 24.75
CA GLU A 9 -19.53 -8.99 24.03
C GLU A 9 -19.35 -9.15 22.52
N GLU A 10 -18.26 -8.61 21.96
CA GLU A 10 -17.93 -8.79 20.54
C GLU A 10 -17.13 -10.07 20.28
N THR A 11 -16.33 -10.54 21.27
CA THR A 11 -15.54 -11.77 21.14
C THR A 11 -16.41 -13.03 21.19
N ASP A 12 -17.45 -13.01 21.99
CA ASP A 12 -18.34 -14.16 22.22
C ASP A 12 -19.60 -14.13 21.36
N LYS A 13 -19.69 -13.18 20.43
CA LYS A 13 -20.84 -13.09 19.52
C LYS A 13 -20.92 -14.29 18.60
N PRO A 14 -22.08 -15.00 18.56
CA PRO A 14 -22.22 -16.17 17.69
C PRO A 14 -22.08 -15.79 16.22
N LEU A 15 -21.44 -16.66 15.46
CA LEU A 15 -21.37 -16.51 14.00
C LEU A 15 -22.77 -16.71 13.40
N PRO A 16 -23.22 -15.87 12.45
CA PRO A 16 -24.49 -16.09 11.77
C PRO A 16 -24.55 -17.44 11.07
N GLU A 17 -25.69 -18.12 11.11
CA GLU A 17 -25.88 -19.40 10.40
C GLU A 17 -25.66 -19.29 8.88
N LYS A 18 -25.99 -18.15 8.30
CA LYS A 18 -25.71 -17.82 6.90
C LYS A 18 -24.75 -16.65 6.82
N ILE A 19 -23.56 -16.92 6.29
CA ILE A 19 -22.56 -15.90 6.05
C ILE A 19 -22.82 -15.33 4.66
N ASP A 20 -23.32 -14.09 4.61
CA ASP A 20 -23.40 -13.31 3.37
C ASP A 20 -22.18 -12.36 3.29
N GLN A 21 -21.29 -12.65 2.36
CA GLN A 21 -20.09 -11.82 2.13
C GLN A 21 -20.45 -10.37 1.78
N ARG A 22 -21.64 -10.11 1.23
CA ARG A 22 -22.11 -8.76 0.84
C ARG A 22 -22.35 -7.87 2.06
N THR A 23 -22.67 -8.45 3.20
CA THR A 23 -22.96 -7.74 4.45
C THR A 23 -21.80 -7.76 5.43
N ARG A 24 -20.68 -8.38 5.06
CA ARG A 24 -19.52 -8.55 5.93
C ARG A 24 -18.90 -7.23 6.36
N TYR A 25 -18.82 -6.27 5.45
CA TYR A 25 -18.16 -4.99 5.70
C TYR A 25 -19.18 -3.87 5.84
N ALA A 26 -19.07 -3.10 6.94
CA ALA A 26 -20.00 -2.01 7.27
C ALA A 26 -19.24 -0.80 7.85
N PHE A 27 -19.94 0.30 8.06
CA PHE A 27 -19.45 1.53 8.68
C PHE A 27 -18.20 2.08 7.97
N PHE A 28 -18.30 2.26 6.66
CA PHE A 28 -17.22 2.80 5.85
C PHE A 28 -16.95 4.27 6.16
N SER A 29 -15.68 4.62 6.36
CA SER A 29 -15.18 5.99 6.48
C SER A 29 -13.96 6.18 5.59
N THR A 30 -13.94 7.25 4.81
CA THR A 30 -12.79 7.54 3.93
C THR A 30 -11.58 7.96 4.76
N LEU A 31 -10.45 7.29 4.55
CA LEU A 31 -9.17 7.60 5.19
C LEU A 31 -8.29 8.45 4.29
N ALA A 32 -8.19 8.07 3.01
CA ALA A 32 -7.37 8.75 2.03
C ALA A 32 -7.96 8.58 0.63
N THR A 33 -7.65 9.53 -0.23
CA THR A 33 -8.00 9.53 -1.65
C THR A 33 -6.72 9.64 -2.46
N GLY A 34 -6.31 8.55 -3.11
CA GLY A 34 -5.20 8.52 -4.05
C GLY A 34 -5.61 9.08 -5.43
N GLY A 35 -4.71 9.04 -6.40
CA GLY A 35 -4.99 9.42 -7.79
C GLY A 35 -6.21 8.66 -8.34
N LYS A 36 -6.15 7.34 -8.34
CA LYS A 36 -7.16 6.45 -8.92
C LYS A 36 -7.89 5.58 -7.90
N SER A 37 -7.45 5.51 -6.64
CA SER A 37 -7.99 4.65 -5.59
C SER A 37 -8.57 5.41 -4.41
N LEU A 38 -9.48 4.75 -3.70
CA LEU A 38 -10.05 5.17 -2.42
C LEU A 38 -9.62 4.19 -1.33
N ILE A 39 -9.13 4.74 -0.24
CA ILE A 39 -8.78 4.00 0.96
C ILE A 39 -9.79 4.35 2.05
N LYS A 40 -10.48 3.34 2.56
CA LYS A 40 -11.52 3.48 3.58
C LYS A 40 -11.21 2.61 4.77
N SER A 41 -11.62 3.03 5.96
CA SER A 41 -11.79 2.10 7.07
C SER A 41 -13.20 1.52 7.02
N CYS A 42 -13.36 0.29 7.44
CA CYS A 42 -14.66 -0.34 7.66
C CYS A 42 -14.58 -1.37 8.78
N LYS A 43 -15.72 -1.76 9.35
CA LYS A 43 -15.81 -2.84 10.33
C LYS A 43 -16.05 -4.16 9.59
N ASP A 44 -15.17 -5.14 9.80
CA ASP A 44 -15.41 -6.55 9.47
C ASP A 44 -16.34 -7.12 10.56
N LEU A 45 -17.61 -7.29 10.21
CA LEU A 45 -18.64 -7.76 11.15
C LEU A 45 -18.46 -9.21 11.60
N HIS A 46 -17.75 -10.03 10.79
CA HIS A 46 -17.47 -11.42 11.15
C HIS A 46 -16.37 -11.55 12.21
N LEU A 47 -15.36 -10.68 12.12
CA LEU A 47 -14.23 -10.68 13.05
C LEU A 47 -14.29 -9.53 14.06
N SER A 48 -15.38 -8.75 14.06
CA SER A 48 -15.63 -7.62 14.96
C SER A 48 -14.47 -6.64 15.06
N ARG A 49 -13.73 -6.41 13.95
CA ARG A 49 -12.55 -5.55 13.90
C ARG A 49 -12.65 -4.49 12.81
N PHE A 50 -11.95 -3.37 12.99
CA PHE A 50 -11.76 -2.40 11.91
C PHE A 50 -10.59 -2.81 11.02
N ILE A 51 -10.78 -2.64 9.73
CA ILE A 51 -9.82 -2.95 8.69
C ILE A 51 -9.74 -1.80 7.69
N CYS A 52 -8.70 -1.82 6.85
CA CYS A 52 -8.56 -0.96 5.70
C CYS A 52 -9.15 -1.66 4.47
N TYR A 53 -9.91 -0.91 3.67
CA TYR A 53 -10.57 -1.34 2.43
C TYR A 53 -10.10 -0.44 1.29
N LYS A 54 -9.41 -0.99 0.30
CA LYS A 54 -8.94 -0.26 -0.87
C LYS A 54 -9.75 -0.67 -2.10
N THR A 55 -10.23 0.32 -2.85
CA THR A 55 -11.00 0.14 -4.09
C THR A 55 -10.68 1.26 -5.06
N LEU A 56 -11.11 1.14 -6.31
CA LEU A 56 -11.00 2.21 -7.29
C LEU A 56 -12.02 3.33 -7.02
N LYS A 57 -11.71 4.54 -7.46
CA LYS A 57 -12.67 5.62 -7.54
C LYS A 57 -13.75 5.28 -8.57
N PRO A 58 -15.00 5.84 -8.44
CA PRO A 58 -16.09 5.53 -9.34
C PRO A 58 -15.76 5.77 -10.83
N GLU A 59 -14.97 6.80 -11.13
CA GLU A 59 -14.56 7.13 -12.49
C GLU A 59 -13.63 6.11 -13.15
N PHE A 60 -12.91 5.31 -12.34
CA PHE A 60 -12.01 4.25 -12.80
C PHE A 60 -12.57 2.84 -12.57
N ALA A 61 -13.79 2.73 -12.03
CA ALA A 61 -14.37 1.44 -11.65
C ALA A 61 -14.55 0.48 -12.83
N ASN A 62 -14.79 1.00 -14.04
CA ASN A 62 -14.97 0.23 -15.27
C ASN A 62 -13.69 0.16 -16.12
N ASP A 63 -12.58 0.72 -15.68
CA ASP A 63 -11.30 0.67 -16.38
C ASP A 63 -10.62 -0.66 -16.09
N GLU A 64 -10.52 -1.53 -17.11
CA GLU A 64 -9.96 -2.87 -16.97
C GLU A 64 -8.48 -2.85 -16.58
N ILE A 65 -7.71 -1.86 -17.07
CA ILE A 65 -6.29 -1.72 -16.73
C ILE A 65 -6.14 -1.38 -15.25
N GLU A 66 -6.92 -0.42 -14.75
CA GLU A 66 -6.88 -0.04 -13.35
C GLU A 66 -7.40 -1.15 -12.42
N GLN A 67 -8.40 -1.91 -12.86
CA GLN A 67 -8.84 -3.11 -12.12
C GLN A 67 -7.72 -4.14 -12.01
N GLN A 68 -7.00 -4.42 -13.10
CA GLN A 68 -5.88 -5.35 -13.10
C GLN A 68 -4.72 -4.86 -12.22
N ARG A 69 -4.43 -3.56 -12.23
CA ARG A 69 -3.42 -2.94 -11.35
C ARG A 69 -3.78 -3.12 -9.87
N LEU A 70 -5.03 -2.84 -9.49
CA LEU A 70 -5.50 -3.04 -8.12
C LEU A 70 -5.40 -4.51 -7.68
N ILE A 71 -5.79 -5.44 -8.55
CA ILE A 71 -5.71 -6.88 -8.29
C ILE A 71 -4.25 -7.33 -8.15
N ARG A 72 -3.36 -6.82 -9.00
CA ARG A 72 -1.93 -7.12 -8.94
C ARG A 72 -1.31 -6.60 -7.64
N GLU A 73 -1.60 -5.35 -7.27
CA GLU A 73 -1.16 -4.77 -6.00
C GLU A 73 -1.56 -5.65 -4.82
N ALA A 74 -2.84 -6.06 -4.75
CA ALA A 74 -3.34 -6.92 -3.69
C ALA A 74 -2.57 -8.25 -3.62
N ARG A 75 -2.29 -8.88 -4.77
CA ARG A 75 -1.56 -10.16 -4.85
C ARG A 75 -0.10 -10.01 -4.44
N VAL A 76 0.60 -8.98 -4.95
CA VAL A 76 2.00 -8.71 -4.58
C VAL A 76 2.10 -8.45 -3.08
N THR A 77 1.23 -7.58 -2.55
CA THR A 77 1.22 -7.28 -1.11
C THR A 77 0.94 -8.54 -0.27
N ALA A 78 0.02 -9.41 -0.71
CA ALA A 78 -0.30 -10.66 -0.01
C ALA A 78 0.84 -11.69 -0.03
N MET A 79 1.66 -11.70 -1.07
CA MET A 79 2.82 -12.60 -1.19
C MET A 79 3.99 -12.17 -0.30
N LEU A 80 4.09 -10.89 0.04
CA LEU A 80 5.16 -10.35 0.86
C LEU A 80 4.82 -10.50 2.36
N GLN A 81 5.13 -11.68 2.91
CA GLN A 81 4.86 -12.01 4.31
C GLN A 81 6.05 -11.61 5.21
N HIS A 82 6.16 -10.32 5.47
CA HIS A 82 7.21 -9.75 6.33
C HIS A 82 6.61 -8.83 7.40
N PRO A 83 7.18 -8.74 8.62
CA PRO A 83 6.65 -7.87 9.68
C PRO A 83 6.50 -6.40 9.28
N ASN A 84 7.32 -5.94 8.35
CA ASN A 84 7.31 -4.55 7.87
C ASN A 84 6.55 -4.36 6.54
N THR A 85 5.72 -5.32 6.13
CA THR A 85 4.73 -5.19 5.04
C THR A 85 3.32 -5.23 5.59
N VAL A 86 2.35 -4.64 4.87
CA VAL A 86 0.96 -4.61 5.34
C VAL A 86 0.28 -5.95 5.05
N PRO A 87 -0.23 -6.67 6.07
CA PRO A 87 -0.98 -7.90 5.84
C PRO A 87 -2.26 -7.64 5.02
N THR A 88 -2.38 -8.29 3.87
CA THR A 88 -3.60 -8.34 3.06
C THR A 88 -4.49 -9.47 3.58
N TYR A 89 -5.80 -9.21 3.73
CA TYR A 89 -6.74 -10.18 4.30
C TYR A 89 -7.62 -10.85 3.24
N GLU A 90 -8.13 -10.08 2.28
CA GLU A 90 -9.06 -10.57 1.28
C GLU A 90 -8.95 -9.74 -0.01
N LEU A 91 -9.11 -10.40 -1.15
CA LEU A 91 -9.33 -9.80 -2.45
C LEU A 91 -10.72 -10.26 -2.94
N GLY A 92 -11.60 -9.33 -3.28
CA GLY A 92 -12.98 -9.62 -3.66
C GLY A 92 -13.56 -8.65 -4.66
N ARG A 93 -14.86 -8.82 -4.91
CA ARG A 93 -15.67 -7.87 -5.70
C ARG A 93 -16.86 -7.40 -4.89
N ASP A 94 -17.18 -6.12 -4.99
CA ASP A 94 -18.35 -5.53 -4.35
C ASP A 94 -19.66 -5.96 -5.06
N THR A 95 -20.80 -5.48 -4.58
CA THR A 95 -22.13 -5.80 -5.16
C THR A 95 -22.31 -5.29 -6.58
N LYS A 96 -21.47 -4.37 -7.04
CA LYS A 96 -21.45 -3.84 -8.41
C LYS A 96 -20.43 -4.57 -9.30
N GLY A 97 -19.67 -5.51 -8.76
CA GLY A 97 -18.62 -6.23 -9.47
C GLY A 97 -17.24 -5.57 -9.44
N ASN A 98 -17.08 -4.43 -8.78
CA ASN A 98 -15.81 -3.72 -8.72
C ASN A 98 -14.82 -4.44 -7.79
N PRO A 99 -13.55 -4.58 -8.17
CA PRO A 99 -12.56 -5.21 -7.33
C PRO A 99 -12.25 -4.33 -6.11
N TYR A 100 -12.02 -5.00 -4.99
CA TYR A 100 -11.48 -4.41 -3.77
C TYR A 100 -10.53 -5.37 -3.09
N PHE A 101 -9.69 -4.87 -2.24
CA PHE A 101 -9.01 -5.71 -1.26
C PHE A 101 -9.00 -5.09 0.13
N THR A 102 -8.86 -5.95 1.13
CA THR A 102 -8.81 -5.56 2.53
C THR A 102 -7.45 -5.87 3.13
N MET A 103 -7.02 -5.02 4.05
CA MET A 103 -5.72 -5.13 4.69
C MET A 103 -5.76 -4.61 6.12
N LYS A 104 -4.69 -4.80 6.87
CA LYS A 104 -4.56 -4.28 8.23
C LYS A 104 -4.78 -2.77 8.26
N LEU A 105 -5.68 -2.31 9.12
CA LEU A 105 -5.79 -0.89 9.46
C LEU A 105 -4.64 -0.53 10.39
N VAL A 106 -3.77 0.34 9.95
CA VAL A 106 -2.63 0.80 10.72
C VAL A 106 -2.83 2.23 11.17
N HIS A 107 -2.58 2.50 12.44
CA HIS A 107 -2.57 3.83 13.00
C HIS A 107 -1.14 4.28 13.19
N GLY A 108 -0.81 5.49 12.76
CA GLY A 108 0.55 6.01 12.87
C GLY A 108 0.73 7.27 12.06
N TYR A 109 1.97 7.62 11.84
CA TYR A 109 2.40 8.76 11.03
C TYR A 109 3.25 8.25 9.88
N THR A 110 3.09 8.83 8.71
CA THR A 110 4.02 8.61 7.60
C THR A 110 5.39 9.19 7.94
N LEU A 111 6.43 8.65 7.33
CA LEU A 111 7.77 9.23 7.48
C LEU A 111 7.80 10.70 7.02
N ARG A 112 6.96 11.09 6.05
CA ARG A 112 6.80 12.48 5.64
C ARG A 112 6.32 13.34 6.80
N GLU A 113 5.25 12.94 7.49
CA GLU A 113 4.74 13.66 8.66
C GLU A 113 5.77 13.70 9.79
N ILE A 114 6.54 12.62 9.99
CA ILE A 114 7.62 12.56 10.98
C ILE A 114 8.74 13.57 10.63
N LEU A 115 9.13 13.65 9.37
CA LEU A 115 10.18 14.56 8.91
C LEU A 115 9.75 16.04 8.98
N ASP A 116 8.45 16.32 8.82
CA ASP A 116 7.90 17.67 8.97
C ASP A 116 7.93 18.13 10.45
N TYR A 117 7.96 17.19 11.40
CA TYR A 117 8.08 17.44 12.85
C TYR A 117 9.43 16.97 13.42
N ARG A 118 10.54 17.25 12.70
CA ARG A 118 11.91 16.77 12.98
C ARG A 118 12.37 16.96 14.44
N GLU A 119 11.89 17.98 15.13
CA GLU A 119 12.26 18.27 16.53
C GLU A 119 11.85 17.17 17.52
N ARG A 120 10.95 16.27 17.13
CA ARG A 120 10.42 15.19 17.97
C ARG A 120 11.12 13.85 17.78
N TYR A 121 11.99 13.72 16.76
CA TYR A 121 12.65 12.47 16.42
C TYR A 121 14.16 12.67 16.32
N ASP A 122 14.92 11.91 17.11
CA ASP A 122 16.36 11.93 16.99
C ASP A 122 16.87 11.07 15.82
N LEU A 123 18.13 11.27 15.46
CA LEU A 123 18.75 10.52 14.36
C LEU A 123 18.73 9.02 14.60
N THR A 124 18.89 8.57 15.83
CA THR A 124 18.90 7.14 16.20
C THR A 124 17.52 6.50 15.92
N GLN A 125 16.44 7.20 16.24
CA GLN A 125 15.08 6.75 15.97
C GLN A 125 14.82 6.65 14.44
N LEU A 126 15.24 7.65 13.67
CA LEU A 126 15.12 7.63 12.22
C LEU A 126 15.95 6.49 11.60
N MET A 127 17.17 6.25 12.07
CA MET A 127 18.00 5.15 11.59
C MET A 127 17.39 3.77 11.91
N LYS A 128 16.78 3.60 13.07
CA LYS A 128 16.06 2.36 13.43
C LYS A 128 14.85 2.14 12.51
N LEU A 129 14.12 3.20 12.17
CA LEU A 129 13.02 3.15 11.22
C LEU A 129 13.50 2.73 9.84
N LEU A 130 14.52 3.40 9.28
CA LEU A 130 15.09 3.08 7.98
C LEU A 130 15.68 1.66 7.92
N THR A 131 16.25 1.17 9.02
CA THR A 131 16.72 -0.22 9.11
C THR A 131 15.58 -1.22 8.91
N GLN A 132 14.40 -0.97 9.48
CA GLN A 132 13.22 -1.82 9.30
C GLN A 132 12.70 -1.77 7.86
N VAL A 133 12.71 -0.59 7.22
CA VAL A 133 12.41 -0.45 5.79
C VAL A 133 13.38 -1.27 4.94
N ALA A 134 14.69 -1.18 5.21
CA ALA A 134 15.70 -1.95 4.50
C ALA A 134 15.51 -3.47 4.64
N TYR A 135 15.04 -3.97 5.79
CA TYR A 135 14.69 -5.37 5.95
C TYR A 135 13.50 -5.78 5.10
N ALA A 136 12.44 -4.95 5.02
CA ALA A 136 11.30 -5.20 4.14
C ALA A 136 11.72 -5.28 2.67
N LEU A 137 12.53 -4.32 2.22
CA LEU A 137 13.04 -4.28 0.85
C LEU A 137 13.95 -5.48 0.55
N LYS A 138 14.90 -5.80 1.45
CA LYS A 138 15.75 -6.99 1.31
C LYS A 138 14.91 -8.26 1.15
N TYR A 139 13.85 -8.41 1.95
CA TYR A 139 12.93 -9.54 1.84
C TYR A 139 12.22 -9.54 0.48
N ALA A 140 11.64 -8.42 0.05
CA ALA A 140 10.97 -8.31 -1.24
C ALA A 140 11.93 -8.62 -2.41
N HIS A 141 13.13 -8.04 -2.40
CA HIS A 141 14.16 -8.28 -3.42
C HIS A 141 14.56 -9.76 -3.50
N SER A 142 14.68 -10.44 -2.35
CA SER A 142 14.98 -11.88 -2.34
C SER A 142 13.83 -12.76 -2.90
N HIS A 143 12.63 -12.19 -3.03
CA HIS A 143 11.47 -12.82 -3.66
C HIS A 143 11.21 -12.30 -5.08
N GLY A 144 12.17 -11.60 -5.68
CA GLY A 144 12.06 -11.09 -7.04
C GLY A 144 11.08 -9.93 -7.18
N VAL A 145 10.91 -9.10 -6.15
CA VAL A 145 10.00 -7.96 -6.16
C VAL A 145 10.75 -6.67 -5.84
N ALA A 146 10.71 -5.65 -6.72
CA ALA A 146 11.10 -4.28 -6.41
C ALA A 146 9.87 -3.40 -6.25
N HIS A 147 9.91 -2.48 -5.30
CA HIS A 147 8.81 -1.59 -4.95
C HIS A 147 8.58 -0.49 -5.97
N ARG A 148 9.65 0.18 -6.42
CA ARG A 148 9.72 1.26 -7.41
C ARG A 148 9.06 2.60 -7.02
N ASP A 149 8.47 2.71 -5.82
CA ASP A 149 7.88 3.96 -5.31
C ASP A 149 8.20 4.14 -3.83
N ILE A 150 9.46 3.92 -3.45
CA ILE A 150 9.91 4.19 -2.08
C ILE A 150 10.01 5.70 -1.88
N LYS A 151 9.23 6.19 -0.92
CA LYS A 151 9.18 7.60 -0.54
C LYS A 151 8.64 7.74 0.88
N PRO A 152 8.88 8.86 1.56
CA PRO A 152 8.43 9.05 2.94
C PRO A 152 6.92 8.89 3.16
N GLU A 153 6.10 9.17 2.15
CA GLU A 153 4.64 9.00 2.19
C GLU A 153 4.22 7.52 2.24
N ASN A 154 5.07 6.62 1.69
CA ASN A 154 4.83 5.17 1.63
C ASN A 154 5.47 4.39 2.79
N ILE A 155 5.99 5.08 3.78
CA ILE A 155 6.55 4.48 5.01
C ILE A 155 5.74 4.97 6.19
N LEU A 156 5.15 4.07 6.95
CA LEU A 156 4.32 4.39 8.11
C LEU A 156 4.95 3.84 9.38
N ALA A 157 5.06 4.69 10.41
CA ALA A 157 5.50 4.31 11.74
C ALA A 157 4.34 4.36 12.74
N GLY A 158 4.07 3.24 13.38
CA GLY A 158 3.06 3.10 14.41
C GLY A 158 3.59 3.42 15.81
N PRO A 159 2.69 3.62 16.80
CA PRO A 159 3.06 4.04 18.16
C PRO A 159 3.71 2.95 19.00
N TYR A 160 3.67 1.69 18.56
CA TYR A 160 4.25 0.55 19.27
C TYR A 160 5.51 0.01 18.59
N GLY A 161 6.15 0.83 17.72
CA GLY A 161 7.39 0.47 17.04
C GLY A 161 7.17 -0.25 15.71
N GLU A 162 5.92 -0.33 15.23
CA GLU A 162 5.64 -0.84 13.89
C GLU A 162 6.21 0.12 12.83
N VAL A 163 6.86 -0.43 11.83
CA VAL A 163 7.24 0.27 10.61
C VAL A 163 6.76 -0.55 9.44
N LEU A 164 5.99 0.06 8.55
CA LEU A 164 5.37 -0.63 7.42
C LEU A 164 5.66 0.11 6.12
N VAL A 165 6.07 -0.66 5.13
CA VAL A 165 6.16 -0.22 3.73
C VAL A 165 4.79 -0.41 3.10
N LEU A 166 4.24 0.68 2.55
CA LEU A 166 2.91 0.78 1.97
C LEU A 166 2.99 0.84 0.45
N ASP A 167 1.87 0.56 -0.21
CA ASP A 167 1.61 0.84 -1.64
C ASP A 167 2.59 0.17 -2.63
N TRP A 168 2.38 -1.14 -2.83
CA TRP A 168 3.09 -1.96 -3.81
C TRP A 168 2.47 -1.89 -5.22
N GLY A 169 1.68 -0.87 -5.52
CA GLY A 169 0.95 -0.72 -6.79
C GLY A 169 1.85 -0.57 -8.01
N LEU A 170 3.08 -0.08 -7.83
CA LEU A 170 4.07 0.05 -8.89
C LEU A 170 5.15 -1.05 -8.86
N ALA A 171 4.96 -2.10 -8.05
CA ALA A 171 5.98 -3.13 -7.90
C ALA A 171 6.25 -3.89 -9.20
N LYS A 172 7.54 -4.09 -9.52
CA LYS A 172 7.99 -4.98 -10.59
C LYS A 172 8.31 -6.35 -10.00
N VAL A 173 7.80 -7.38 -10.66
CA VAL A 173 8.05 -8.77 -10.28
C VAL A 173 8.86 -9.43 -11.40
N TRP A 174 9.90 -10.20 -11.07
CA TRP A 174 10.65 -11.02 -12.02
C TRP A 174 10.80 -12.45 -11.50
N HIS A 175 11.02 -13.38 -12.42
CA HIS A 175 11.27 -14.77 -12.05
C HIS A 175 12.64 -14.93 -11.37
N PRO A 176 12.83 -15.99 -10.54
CA PRO A 176 14.11 -16.28 -9.90
C PRO A 176 15.27 -16.53 -10.89
N ASP A 177 14.96 -16.88 -12.13
CA ASP A 177 15.93 -17.04 -13.23
C ASP A 177 16.32 -15.70 -13.90
N GLY A 178 15.78 -14.58 -13.39
CA GLY A 178 16.03 -13.24 -13.93
C GLY A 178 15.18 -12.87 -15.14
N SER A 179 14.31 -13.77 -15.63
CA SER A 179 13.36 -13.41 -16.69
C SER A 179 12.27 -12.47 -16.13
N ALA A 180 11.99 -11.40 -16.89
CA ALA A 180 10.89 -10.53 -16.54
C ALA A 180 9.57 -11.30 -16.70
N VAL A 181 8.71 -11.26 -15.68
CA VAL A 181 7.28 -11.56 -15.88
C VAL A 181 6.78 -10.51 -16.86
N GLU A 182 6.07 -10.92 -17.92
CA GLU A 182 5.43 -9.95 -18.81
C GLU A 182 4.63 -8.97 -17.95
N ASP A 183 5.18 -7.78 -17.78
CA ASP A 183 4.45 -6.71 -17.13
C ASP A 183 3.24 -6.45 -18.04
N VAL A 184 2.05 -6.68 -17.53
CA VAL A 184 0.86 -5.95 -18.02
C VAL A 184 1.29 -4.50 -17.89
N ASP A 185 1.56 -3.83 -19.01
CA ASP A 185 2.21 -2.52 -19.11
C ASP A 185 1.86 -1.62 -17.92
N VAL A 186 2.62 -1.79 -16.83
CA VAL A 186 2.66 -0.79 -15.77
C VAL A 186 3.60 0.25 -16.35
N GLU A 187 3.06 1.05 -17.26
CA GLU A 187 3.71 2.28 -17.63
C GLU A 187 4.16 2.94 -16.34
N SER A 188 5.45 3.15 -16.21
CA SER A 188 5.98 4.10 -15.22
C SER A 188 5.06 5.31 -15.27
N PRO A 189 4.61 5.87 -14.14
CA PRO A 189 3.68 6.98 -14.16
C PRO A 189 4.12 7.93 -15.27
N ASP A 190 3.24 8.16 -16.24
CA ASP A 190 3.56 9.02 -17.36
C ASP A 190 4.16 10.29 -16.79
N ILE A 191 5.36 10.66 -17.26
CA ILE A 191 5.94 11.96 -16.90
C ILE A 191 4.95 13.07 -17.28
N ASP A 192 4.03 12.79 -18.23
CA ASP A 192 2.91 13.63 -18.62
C ASP A 192 1.78 13.67 -17.59
N ASP A 193 1.60 12.65 -16.73
CA ASP A 193 0.71 12.68 -15.54
C ASP A 193 1.32 13.48 -14.37
N ILE A 194 2.57 13.94 -14.52
CA ILE A 194 3.15 15.00 -13.71
C ILE A 194 2.52 16.31 -14.17
N THR A 195 1.21 16.43 -13.99
CA THR A 195 0.51 17.68 -14.20
C THR A 195 1.14 18.71 -13.27
N LEU A 196 1.82 19.66 -13.87
CA LEU A 196 2.08 20.97 -13.29
C LEU A 196 0.71 21.52 -12.86
N THR A 197 0.29 21.20 -11.63
CA THR A 197 -0.81 21.93 -11.02
C THR A 197 -0.38 23.38 -11.05
N GLY A 198 -1.22 24.29 -11.55
CA GLY A 198 -0.91 25.69 -11.86
C GLY A 198 -0.37 26.55 -10.70
N GLN A 199 0.24 25.94 -9.69
CA GLN A 199 0.95 26.56 -8.58
C GLN A 199 2.40 26.07 -8.43
N GLY A 200 3.00 25.44 -9.46
CA GLY A 200 4.44 25.12 -9.46
C GLY A 200 4.86 24.03 -8.44
N LYS A 201 3.95 23.30 -7.83
CA LYS A 201 4.25 22.14 -6.99
C LYS A 201 4.38 20.92 -7.87
N VAL A 202 5.61 20.53 -8.19
CA VAL A 202 5.96 19.20 -8.70
C VAL A 202 5.48 18.20 -7.64
N GLN A 203 4.55 17.33 -7.99
CA GLN A 203 4.02 16.34 -7.05
C GLN A 203 5.13 15.36 -6.70
N GLY A 204 5.43 15.17 -5.41
CA GLY A 204 6.65 14.70 -4.78
C GLY A 204 7.31 13.39 -5.22
N THR A 205 6.75 12.60 -6.14
CA THR A 205 7.27 11.28 -6.53
C THR A 205 8.57 11.34 -7.32
N VAL A 206 8.74 12.34 -8.19
CA VAL A 206 9.93 12.45 -9.08
C VAL A 206 11.25 12.59 -8.32
N HIS A 207 11.23 13.20 -7.13
CA HIS A 207 12.44 13.39 -6.31
C HIS A 207 13.07 12.09 -5.81
N TYR A 208 12.32 11.01 -5.78
CA TYR A 208 12.74 9.68 -5.30
C TYR A 208 12.96 8.69 -6.45
N MET A 209 12.64 9.07 -7.70
CA MET A 209 12.85 8.20 -8.87
C MET A 209 14.32 8.06 -9.20
N SER A 210 14.75 6.86 -9.42
CA SER A 210 16.11 6.59 -9.93
C SER A 210 16.26 7.02 -11.39
N PRO A 211 17.49 7.29 -11.87
CA PRO A 211 17.74 7.65 -13.26
C PRO A 211 17.16 6.64 -14.26
N GLU A 212 17.25 5.35 -13.97
CA GLU A 212 16.70 4.28 -14.81
C GLU A 212 15.16 4.32 -14.86
N GLN A 213 14.48 4.73 -13.79
CA GLN A 213 13.02 4.96 -13.80
C GLN A 213 12.65 6.14 -14.68
N ILE A 214 13.36 7.27 -14.57
CA ILE A 214 13.12 8.47 -15.36
C ILE A 214 13.34 8.19 -16.85
N ASN A 215 14.38 7.43 -17.16
CA ASN A 215 14.73 7.07 -18.56
C ASN A 215 13.89 5.89 -19.11
N LYS A 216 12.96 5.33 -18.33
CA LYS A 216 12.16 4.14 -18.69
C LYS A 216 13.06 2.97 -19.16
N ASP A 217 14.19 2.78 -18.47
CA ASP A 217 15.16 1.73 -18.82
C ASP A 217 14.56 0.35 -18.53
N PRO A 218 14.50 -0.57 -19.51
CA PRO A 218 13.96 -1.93 -19.30
C PRO A 218 14.81 -2.76 -18.33
N SER A 219 16.07 -2.39 -18.08
CA SER A 219 16.99 -3.08 -17.16
C SER A 219 16.76 -2.73 -15.68
N ILE A 220 15.67 -2.02 -15.36
CA ILE A 220 15.31 -1.66 -13.98
C ILE A 220 15.26 -2.88 -13.07
N ASP A 221 15.99 -2.84 -11.95
CA ASP A 221 16.06 -3.91 -10.95
C ASP A 221 15.90 -3.39 -9.51
N SER A 222 16.24 -4.21 -8.52
CA SER A 222 16.10 -3.86 -7.10
C SER A 222 16.93 -2.66 -6.64
N ARG A 223 17.96 -2.26 -7.40
CA ARG A 223 18.81 -1.11 -7.06
C ARG A 223 18.04 0.21 -7.11
N THR A 224 16.93 0.25 -7.84
CA THR A 224 16.06 1.43 -7.89
C THR A 224 15.50 1.80 -6.51
N ASP A 225 15.15 0.79 -5.70
CA ASP A 225 14.65 1.01 -4.33
C ASP A 225 15.76 1.46 -3.36
N ILE A 226 17.02 1.22 -3.71
CA ILE A 226 18.17 1.65 -2.88
C ILE A 226 18.54 3.11 -3.19
N TYR A 227 18.25 3.57 -4.41
CA TYR A 227 18.45 4.96 -4.82
C TYR A 227 17.45 5.89 -4.12
N SER A 228 16.18 5.45 -3.99
CA SER A 228 15.08 6.23 -3.40
C SER A 228 15.30 6.49 -1.92
#